data_b3d6e860710206c0623161baf74c71d0
#
_entry.id   b3d6e860710206c0623161baf74c71d0
#
_cell.length_a   1.000
_cell.length_b   1.000
_cell.length_c   1.000
_cell.angle_alpha   90.00
_cell.angle_beta   90.00
_cell.angle_gamma   90.00
#
_symmetry.space_group_name_H-M   'P 1'
#
loop_
_entity.id
_entity.type
_entity.pdbx_description
1 polymer ?
#
loop_
_entity_poly.entity_id
_entity_poly.type
_entity_poly.pdbx_seq_one_letter_code
_entity_poly.pdbx_strand_id
1 'polypeptide(L)'
;GSVNPHQAIATVLTAARLGYEKGYELAEAETKDCIENASTDVVCPPTLSEALDALEADTDLVEALSPAYVDGFVTVKRAEWERYNSWTSDWEMSEYLHFL
;
A
#
# COMPACT_ATOMS: atom_id res chain seq x y z
N GLY A 1 -11.72 1.32 -6.35
CA GLY A 1 -12.44 0.45 -7.25
C GLY A 1 -11.63 -0.61 -8.00
N SER A 2 -10.30 -0.53 -8.08
CA SER A 2 -9.47 -1.47 -8.87
C SER A 2 -8.80 -2.57 -8.05
N VAL A 3 -9.17 -2.74 -6.77
CA VAL A 3 -8.59 -3.78 -5.93
C VAL A 3 -9.11 -5.17 -6.33
N ASN A 4 -8.21 -6.16 -6.36
CA ASN A 4 -8.63 -7.56 -6.51
C ASN A 4 -9.21 -8.05 -5.17
N PRO A 5 -10.51 -8.36 -5.09
CA PRO A 5 -11.16 -8.67 -3.82
C PRO A 5 -10.63 -9.96 -3.18
N HIS A 6 -10.24 -10.95 -3.98
CA HIS A 6 -9.68 -12.20 -3.46
C HIS A 6 -8.34 -11.97 -2.77
N GLN A 7 -7.46 -11.19 -3.39
CA GLN A 7 -6.16 -10.84 -2.81
C GLN A 7 -6.31 -9.95 -1.57
N ALA A 8 -7.22 -8.98 -1.60
CA ALA A 8 -7.49 -8.11 -0.46
C ALA A 8 -8.01 -8.89 0.74
N ILE A 9 -9.00 -9.76 0.55
CA ILE A 9 -9.56 -10.60 1.62
C ILE A 9 -8.49 -11.56 2.18
N ALA A 10 -7.72 -12.21 1.31
CA ALA A 10 -6.64 -13.10 1.74
C ALA A 10 -5.60 -12.38 2.59
N THR A 11 -5.20 -11.17 2.19
CA THR A 11 -4.22 -10.37 2.92
C THR A 11 -4.76 -9.92 4.28
N VAL A 12 -6.00 -9.41 4.35
CA VAL A 12 -6.63 -8.98 5.60
C VAL A 12 -6.79 -10.13 6.58
N LEU A 13 -7.26 -11.29 6.11
CA LEU A 13 -7.39 -12.49 6.96
C LEU A 13 -6.03 -13.00 7.45
N THR A 14 -5.02 -12.96 6.60
CA THR A 14 -3.65 -13.35 6.98
C THR A 14 -3.09 -12.40 8.04
N ALA A 15 -3.26 -11.09 7.86
CA ALA A 15 -2.84 -10.10 8.84
C ALA A 15 -3.57 -10.26 10.18
N ALA A 16 -4.87 -10.51 10.16
CA ALA A 16 -5.66 -10.78 11.35
C ALA A 16 -5.18 -12.04 12.10
N ARG A 17 -4.88 -13.12 11.37
CA ARG A 17 -4.31 -14.34 11.94
C ARG A 17 -2.95 -14.07 12.59
N LEU A 18 -2.06 -13.34 11.93
CA LEU A 18 -0.76 -12.96 12.49
C LEU A 18 -0.90 -12.15 13.77
N GLY A 19 -1.81 -11.18 13.80
CA GLY A 19 -2.09 -10.39 14.99
C GLY A 19 -2.53 -11.24 16.17
N TYR A 20 -3.37 -12.24 15.93
CA TYR A 20 -3.82 -13.18 16.94
C TYR A 20 -2.70 -14.13 17.41
N GLU A 21 -1.98 -14.75 16.46
CA GLU A 21 -0.91 -15.72 16.77
C GLU A 21 0.29 -15.09 17.46
N LYS A 22 0.68 -13.88 17.05
CA LYS A 22 1.83 -13.15 17.59
C LYS A 22 1.48 -12.21 18.75
N GLY A 23 0.21 -12.03 19.04
CA GLY A 23 -0.25 -11.19 20.14
C GLY A 23 0.09 -9.71 19.94
N TYR A 24 -0.07 -9.17 18.71
CA TYR A 24 0.16 -7.77 18.46
C TYR A 24 -0.76 -6.89 19.30
N GLU A 25 -0.19 -5.89 19.94
CA GLU A 25 -0.95 -4.90 20.70
C GLU A 25 -1.54 -3.85 19.75
N LEU A 26 -2.79 -3.49 20.01
CA LEU A 26 -3.43 -2.40 19.27
C LEU A 26 -2.85 -1.06 19.71
N ALA A 27 -2.73 -0.14 18.75
CA ALA A 27 -2.49 1.25 19.07
C ALA A 27 -3.66 1.84 19.87
N GLU A 28 -3.44 2.99 20.52
CA GLU A 28 -4.50 3.71 21.20
C GLU A 28 -5.65 4.02 20.24
N ALA A 29 -6.89 3.91 20.75
CA ALA A 29 -8.07 4.17 19.94
C ALA A 29 -8.10 5.63 19.47
N GLU A 30 -8.34 5.85 18.17
CA GLU A 30 -8.57 7.19 17.64
C GLU A 30 -9.94 7.70 18.07
N THR A 31 -9.95 8.75 18.87
CA THR A 31 -11.19 9.34 19.42
C THR A 31 -11.47 10.75 18.91
N LYS A 32 -10.62 11.27 18.04
CA LYS A 32 -10.69 12.62 17.48
C LYS A 32 -10.73 12.58 15.96
N ASP A 33 -10.87 13.72 15.35
CA ASP A 33 -10.67 13.87 13.91
C ASP A 33 -9.21 13.58 13.56
N CYS A 34 -8.97 12.43 12.94
CA CYS A 34 -7.63 11.98 12.56
C CYS A 34 -6.98 12.84 11.46
N ILE A 35 -7.74 13.67 10.78
CA ILE A 35 -7.20 14.60 9.77
C ILE A 35 -6.51 15.78 10.45
N GLU A 36 -7.12 16.31 11.51
CA GLU A 36 -6.59 17.47 12.23
C GLU A 36 -5.72 17.10 13.44
N ASN A 37 -6.05 16.00 14.11
CA ASN A 37 -5.48 15.64 15.41
C ASN A 37 -5.27 14.12 15.52
N ALA A 38 -4.49 13.53 14.61
CA ALA A 38 -4.16 12.10 14.69
C ALA A 38 -3.43 11.75 15.99
N SER A 39 -3.79 10.63 16.60
CA SER A 39 -3.13 10.10 17.81
C SER A 39 -1.86 9.29 17.48
N THR A 40 -1.58 9.07 16.21
CA THR A 40 -0.43 8.32 15.71
C THR A 40 0.21 8.99 14.50
N ASP A 41 1.52 8.86 14.38
CA ASP A 41 2.26 9.26 13.18
C ASP A 41 2.25 8.18 12.08
N VAL A 42 1.67 7.01 12.38
CA VAL A 42 1.55 5.92 11.41
C VAL A 42 0.38 6.19 10.47
N VAL A 43 0.69 6.41 9.22
CA VAL A 43 -0.28 6.68 8.15
C VAL A 43 -0.17 5.65 7.04
N CYS A 44 -1.24 5.51 6.26
CA CYS A 44 -1.17 4.69 5.05
C CYS A 44 -0.19 5.30 4.04
N PRO A 45 0.64 4.49 3.36
CA PRO A 45 1.53 4.98 2.33
C PRO A 45 0.79 5.79 1.26
N PRO A 46 1.24 6.99 0.91
CA PRO A 46 0.53 7.87 -0.01
C PRO A 46 0.63 7.46 -1.49
N THR A 47 1.61 6.64 -1.83
CA THR A 47 1.84 6.18 -3.20
C THR A 47 1.92 4.66 -3.29
N LEU A 48 1.67 4.12 -4.49
CA LEU A 48 1.84 2.68 -4.73
C LEU A 48 3.28 2.22 -4.48
N SER A 49 4.28 3.02 -4.86
CA SER A 49 5.69 2.68 -4.62
C SER A 49 5.99 2.51 -3.13
N GLU A 50 5.58 3.47 -2.30
CA GLU A 50 5.77 3.41 -0.85
C GLU A 50 4.97 2.28 -0.20
N ALA A 51 3.78 1.97 -0.72
CA ALA A 51 3.01 0.83 -0.25
C ALA A 51 3.70 -0.52 -0.56
N LEU A 52 4.34 -0.63 -1.72
CA LEU A 52 5.13 -1.81 -2.07
C LEU A 52 6.39 -1.94 -1.21
N ASP A 53 7.07 -0.83 -0.93
CA ASP A 53 8.22 -0.82 -0.01
C ASP A 53 7.81 -1.26 1.40
N ALA A 54 6.67 -0.78 1.89
CA ALA A 54 6.13 -1.19 3.19
C ALA A 54 5.76 -2.67 3.22
N LEU A 55 5.18 -3.21 2.15
CA LEU A 55 4.87 -4.64 2.03
C LEU A 55 6.15 -5.49 2.07
N GLU A 56 7.18 -5.12 1.32
CA GLU A 56 8.45 -5.85 1.28
C GLU A 56 9.19 -5.80 2.62
N ALA A 57 9.02 -4.72 3.39
CA ALA A 57 9.60 -4.56 4.72
C ALA A 57 8.90 -5.37 5.81
N ASP A 58 7.63 -5.74 5.61
CA ASP A 58 6.85 -6.55 6.55
C ASP A 58 7.16 -8.04 6.36
N THR A 59 8.25 -8.49 6.96
CA THR A 59 8.74 -9.87 6.81
C THR A 59 7.76 -10.92 7.31
N ASP A 60 6.99 -10.62 8.35
CA ASP A 60 5.98 -11.53 8.90
C ASP A 60 4.83 -11.74 7.91
N LEU A 61 4.34 -10.67 7.32
CA LEU A 61 3.27 -10.73 6.34
C LEU A 61 3.75 -11.40 5.04
N VAL A 62 4.95 -11.07 4.57
CA VAL A 62 5.56 -11.68 3.38
C VAL A 62 5.69 -13.19 3.54
N GLU A 63 6.18 -13.65 4.69
CA GLU A 63 6.32 -15.10 4.97
C GLU A 63 4.95 -15.79 5.05
N ALA A 64 3.98 -15.16 5.69
CA ALA A 64 2.62 -15.72 5.84
C ALA A 64 1.83 -15.78 4.53
N LEU A 65 2.04 -14.83 3.61
CA LEU A 65 1.42 -14.79 2.27
C LEU A 65 2.13 -15.69 1.25
N SER A 66 3.33 -16.11 1.50
CA SER A 66 4.32 -16.73 0.61
C SER A 66 5.24 -15.71 -0.05
N PRO A 67 6.56 -15.81 0.17
CA PRO A 67 7.54 -14.93 -0.48
C PRO A 67 7.45 -14.92 -2.00
N ALA A 68 7.22 -16.07 -2.63
CA ALA A 68 7.10 -16.18 -4.09
C ALA A 68 5.86 -15.45 -4.62
N TYR A 69 4.75 -15.51 -3.89
CA TYR A 69 3.54 -14.76 -4.25
C TYR A 69 3.76 -13.26 -4.13
N VAL A 70 4.35 -12.79 -3.03
CA VAL A 70 4.63 -11.37 -2.82
C VAL A 70 5.61 -10.84 -3.86
N ASP A 71 6.68 -11.56 -4.18
CA ASP A 71 7.65 -11.19 -5.22
C ASP A 71 6.97 -11.01 -6.58
N GLY A 72 6.14 -11.96 -6.99
CA GLY A 72 5.36 -11.86 -8.23
C GLY A 72 4.41 -10.65 -8.24
N PHE A 73 3.69 -10.44 -7.13
CA PHE A 73 2.79 -9.29 -6.98
C PHE A 73 3.54 -7.96 -7.06
N VAL A 74 4.62 -7.82 -6.32
CA VAL A 74 5.45 -6.61 -6.29
C VAL A 74 6.04 -6.33 -7.68
N THR A 75 6.56 -7.34 -8.35
CA THR A 75 7.11 -7.20 -9.71
C THR A 75 6.09 -6.62 -10.69
N VAL A 76 4.87 -7.16 -10.70
CA VAL A 76 3.79 -6.65 -11.56
C VAL A 76 3.41 -5.23 -11.19
N LYS A 77 3.25 -4.94 -9.90
CA LYS A 77 2.83 -3.61 -9.42
C LYS A 77 3.90 -2.53 -9.62
N ARG A 78 5.17 -2.86 -9.50
CA ARG A 78 6.25 -1.91 -9.83
C ARG A 78 6.27 -1.59 -11.33
N ALA A 79 6.04 -2.57 -12.19
CA ALA A 79 5.91 -2.32 -13.62
C ALA A 79 4.68 -1.46 -13.97
N GLU A 80 3.56 -1.62 -13.25
CA GLU A 80 2.39 -0.73 -13.37
C GLU A 80 2.73 0.70 -12.95
N TRP A 81 3.44 0.86 -11.82
CA TRP A 81 3.87 2.16 -11.32
C TRP A 81 4.80 2.89 -12.30
N GLU A 82 5.78 2.18 -12.88
CA GLU A 82 6.67 2.74 -13.90
C GLU A 82 5.91 3.20 -15.15
N ARG A 83 4.97 2.39 -15.65
CA ARG A 83 4.12 2.78 -16.78
C ARG A 83 3.28 4.00 -16.47
N TYR A 84 2.69 4.06 -15.28
CA TYR A 84 1.91 5.22 -14.84
C TYR A 84 2.75 6.50 -14.81
N ASN A 85 3.95 6.43 -14.23
CA ASN A 85 4.85 7.59 -14.15
C ASN A 85 5.47 7.99 -15.49
N SER A 86 5.52 7.10 -16.46
CA SER A 86 6.00 7.41 -17.82
C SER A 86 4.92 8.04 -18.71
N TRP A 87 3.67 8.04 -18.25
CA TRP A 87 2.53 8.58 -18.99
C TRP A 87 2.40 10.08 -18.75
N THR A 88 2.44 10.87 -19.84
CA THR A 88 2.15 12.29 -19.76
C THR A 88 0.65 12.50 -19.60
N SER A 89 0.25 13.14 -18.50
CA SER A 89 -1.15 13.41 -18.20
C SER A 89 -1.71 14.54 -19.04
N ASP A 90 -3.04 14.55 -19.23
CA ASP A 90 -3.74 15.67 -19.90
C ASP A 90 -3.51 17.00 -19.17
N TRP A 91 -3.32 16.96 -17.86
CA TRP A 91 -2.97 18.13 -17.07
C TRP A 91 -1.59 18.67 -17.43
N GLU A 92 -0.56 17.82 -17.51
CA GLU A 92 0.79 18.22 -17.93
C GLU A 92 0.79 18.76 -19.36
N MET A 93 0.04 18.14 -20.26
CA MET A 93 -0.15 18.64 -21.63
C MET A 93 -0.79 20.02 -21.62
N SER A 94 -1.82 20.22 -20.82
CA SER A 94 -2.50 21.53 -20.71
C SER A 94 -1.61 22.60 -20.09
N GLU A 95 -0.83 22.25 -19.07
CA GLU A 95 -0.01 23.19 -18.30
C GLU A 95 1.26 23.61 -19.06
N TYR A 96 1.94 22.63 -19.68
CA TYR A 96 3.28 22.86 -20.21
C TYR A 96 3.35 22.98 -21.73
N LEU A 97 2.35 22.55 -22.49
CA LEU A 97 2.39 22.58 -23.95
C LEU A 97 2.56 24.00 -24.50
N HIS A 98 2.03 25.00 -23.80
CA HIS A 98 2.13 26.41 -24.21
C HIS A 98 3.53 27.01 -24.03
N PHE A 99 4.41 26.35 -23.30
CA PHE A 99 5.78 26.80 -23.07
C PHE A 99 6.82 26.07 -23.95
N LEU A 100 6.36 25.13 -24.73
CA LEU A 100 7.17 24.40 -25.69
C LEU A 100 7.04 25.03 -27.07
#